data_9b9a9423725447ac7f0d32cadc6c3a83
#
_entry.id   9b9a9423725447ac7f0d32cadc6c3a83
#
_cell.length_a   1.000
_cell.length_b   1.000
_cell.length_c   1.000
_cell.angle_alpha   90.00
_cell.angle_beta   90.00
_cell.angle_gamma   90.00
#
_symmetry.space_group_name_H-M   'P 1'
#
loop_
_entity.id
_entity.type
_entity.pdbx_description
1 polymer ?
#
loop_
_entity_poly.entity_id
_entity_poly.type
_entity_poly.pdbx_seq_one_letter_code
_entity_poly.pdbx_strand_id
1 'polypeptide(L)'
;MNLYKVVIAVRILCFGDSNTYGYDPRGFFGDRYAAGDRWVDLLTMHTGHDCINAGANGREIPRNPYTFRLLIEHAPVDVFLVMLGTNNLLQGASAKEAADRMEAFLNSLLPHCQQILLVAPPPMKRGAWVPTDVLVAESIHLAEEYKLLAEKLKITFVDTRHWNIELTFDGVHFAEEGHHTFAENLRKELCL
;
A
#
# COMPACT_ATOMS: atom_id res chain seq x y z
N MET A 1 5.83 -6.59 39.33
CA MET A 1 7.05 -6.26 38.59
C MET A 1 6.64 -6.10 37.11
N ASN A 2 6.38 -4.86 36.68
CA ASN A 2 5.96 -4.60 35.29
C ASN A 2 7.18 -4.75 34.37
N LEU A 3 7.22 -5.84 33.63
CA LEU A 3 8.16 -5.99 32.52
C LEU A 3 7.71 -5.04 31.41
N TYR A 4 8.31 -3.86 31.33
CA TYR A 4 8.18 -3.01 30.16
C TYR A 4 8.75 -3.79 28.96
N LYS A 5 7.85 -4.23 28.05
CA LYS A 5 8.26 -4.77 26.76
C LYS A 5 8.95 -3.61 26.02
N VAL A 6 10.26 -3.65 25.90
CA VAL A 6 10.98 -2.71 25.07
C VAL A 6 10.59 -3.04 23.64
N VAL A 7 9.74 -2.22 23.05
CA VAL A 7 9.43 -2.30 21.62
C VAL A 7 10.64 -1.70 20.89
N ILE A 8 11.38 -2.54 20.18
CA ILE A 8 12.43 -2.05 19.28
C ILE A 8 11.69 -1.39 18.12
N ALA A 9 11.93 -0.08 17.94
CA ALA A 9 11.34 0.65 16.82
C ALA A 9 11.89 0.10 15.50
N VAL A 10 11.00 -0.29 14.62
CA VAL A 10 11.29 -0.79 13.27
C VAL A 10 11.08 0.36 12.28
N ARG A 11 11.95 0.50 11.30
CA ARG A 11 11.81 1.47 10.21
C ARG A 11 11.11 0.83 9.02
N ILE A 12 9.92 1.34 8.69
CA ILE A 12 9.05 0.82 7.64
C ILE A 12 8.92 1.86 6.52
N LEU A 13 9.42 1.56 5.33
CA LEU A 13 9.21 2.40 4.15
C LEU A 13 7.91 1.99 3.46
N CYS A 14 6.87 2.83 3.57
CA CYS A 14 5.56 2.60 2.97
C CYS A 14 5.54 3.19 1.55
N PHE A 15 5.81 2.35 0.56
CA PHE A 15 5.88 2.73 -0.85
C PHE A 15 4.54 2.44 -1.56
N GLY A 16 3.90 3.47 -2.08
CA GLY A 16 2.58 3.33 -2.69
C GLY A 16 2.16 4.52 -3.56
N ASP A 17 0.90 4.53 -3.89
CA ASP A 17 0.24 5.55 -4.71
C ASP A 17 -0.43 6.64 -3.86
N SER A 18 -1.51 7.23 -4.39
CA SER A 18 -2.33 8.27 -3.74
C SER A 18 -2.95 7.81 -2.42
N ASN A 19 -3.34 6.54 -2.28
CA ASN A 19 -3.88 6.01 -1.04
C ASN A 19 -2.80 5.92 0.07
N THR A 20 -1.54 5.69 -0.31
CA THR A 20 -0.41 5.77 0.63
C THR A 20 -0.04 7.22 0.93
N TYR A 21 -0.04 8.09 -0.09
CA TYR A 21 0.19 9.52 0.08
C TYR A 21 -0.80 10.14 1.04
N GLY A 22 -2.06 9.68 1.03
CA GLY A 22 -3.18 10.23 1.79
C GLY A 22 -3.92 11.33 1.03
N TYR A 23 -4.15 11.10 -0.28
CA TYR A 23 -4.86 12.04 -1.15
C TYR A 23 -6.34 12.15 -0.77
N ASP A 24 -6.85 13.38 -0.62
CA ASP A 24 -8.26 13.70 -0.42
C ASP A 24 -8.88 14.26 -1.71
N PRO A 25 -9.70 13.49 -2.42
CA PRO A 25 -10.32 13.92 -3.68
C PRO A 25 -11.47 14.92 -3.50
N ARG A 26 -11.86 15.23 -2.26
CA ARG A 26 -12.93 16.21 -1.96
C ARG A 26 -12.44 17.65 -2.08
N GLY A 27 -11.12 17.87 -1.96
CA GLY A 27 -10.49 19.17 -2.14
C GLY A 27 -10.54 19.65 -3.60
N PHE A 28 -10.74 20.95 -3.82
CA PHE A 28 -10.90 21.53 -5.17
C PHE A 28 -9.67 21.33 -6.06
N PHE A 29 -8.47 21.21 -5.48
CA PHE A 29 -7.18 20.96 -6.15
C PHE A 29 -6.52 19.64 -5.75
N GLY A 30 -7.27 18.75 -5.08
CA GLY A 30 -6.72 17.48 -4.61
C GLY A 30 -5.81 17.66 -3.40
N ASP A 31 -6.42 17.89 -2.27
CA ASP A 31 -5.73 18.07 -1.01
C ASP A 31 -5.13 16.76 -0.47
N ARG A 32 -4.49 16.85 0.65
CA ARG A 32 -3.97 15.73 1.42
C ARG A 32 -4.62 15.72 2.79
N TYR A 33 -5.09 14.56 3.25
CA TYR A 33 -5.58 14.41 4.62
C TYR A 33 -4.55 14.89 5.64
N ALA A 34 -5.02 15.37 6.79
CA ALA A 34 -4.14 15.70 7.91
C ALA A 34 -3.34 14.47 8.37
N ALA A 35 -2.21 14.69 9.05
CA ALA A 35 -1.39 13.60 9.53
C ALA A 35 -2.13 12.63 10.47
N GLY A 36 -3.11 13.16 11.25
CA GLY A 36 -3.96 12.35 12.13
C GLY A 36 -4.92 11.40 11.42
N ASP A 37 -5.09 11.54 10.09
CA ASP A 37 -6.10 10.84 9.31
C ASP A 37 -5.48 10.03 8.14
N ARG A 38 -4.16 9.96 8.04
CA ARG A 38 -3.47 9.15 7.02
C ARG A 38 -2.96 7.86 7.63
N TRP A 39 -3.22 6.73 7.00
CA TRP A 39 -2.90 5.41 7.54
C TRP A 39 -1.42 5.21 7.91
N VAL A 40 -0.48 5.83 7.17
CA VAL A 40 0.97 5.72 7.48
C VAL A 40 1.31 6.43 8.78
N ASP A 41 0.78 7.65 8.95
CA ASP A 41 1.02 8.44 10.17
C ASP A 41 0.29 7.82 11.38
N LEU A 42 -0.94 7.31 11.16
CA LEU A 42 -1.69 6.55 12.15
C LEU A 42 -0.93 5.30 12.61
N LEU A 43 -0.32 4.57 11.68
CA LEU A 43 0.48 3.40 12.00
C LEU A 43 1.67 3.77 12.90
N THR A 44 2.39 4.86 12.58
CA THR A 44 3.45 5.41 13.47
C THR A 44 2.92 5.74 14.85
N MET A 45 1.78 6.45 14.94
CA MET A 45 1.19 6.84 16.22
C MET A 45 0.76 5.65 17.07
N HIS A 46 0.20 4.62 16.44
CA HIS A 46 -0.34 3.46 17.16
C HIS A 46 0.72 2.43 17.56
N THR A 47 1.86 2.39 16.86
CA THR A 47 2.88 1.35 17.06
C THR A 47 4.17 1.88 17.66
N GLY A 48 4.47 3.16 17.47
CA GLY A 48 5.76 3.76 17.82
C GLY A 48 6.88 3.38 16.84
N HIS A 49 6.55 2.73 15.70
CA HIS A 49 7.50 2.46 14.61
C HIS A 49 7.75 3.70 13.75
N ASP A 50 8.90 3.76 13.09
CA ASP A 50 9.26 4.83 12.15
C ASP A 50 8.69 4.50 10.75
N CYS A 51 7.40 4.86 10.50
CA CYS A 51 6.77 4.62 9.23
C CYS A 51 6.96 5.81 8.28
N ILE A 52 7.73 5.61 7.22
CA ILE A 52 8.07 6.63 6.23
C ILE A 52 7.04 6.59 5.10
N ASN A 53 6.30 7.68 4.91
CA ASN A 53 5.34 7.81 3.82
C ASN A 53 6.05 8.14 2.51
N ALA A 54 6.24 7.14 1.66
CA ALA A 54 6.76 7.27 0.29
C ALA A 54 5.64 7.12 -0.77
N GLY A 55 4.42 7.54 -0.45
CA GLY A 55 3.30 7.60 -1.39
C GLY A 55 3.44 8.72 -2.42
N ALA A 56 2.92 8.51 -3.63
CA ALA A 56 2.84 9.55 -4.67
C ALA A 56 1.59 9.37 -5.54
N ASN A 57 0.87 10.47 -5.79
CA ASN A 57 -0.35 10.46 -6.60
C ASN A 57 -0.08 9.90 -8.00
N GLY A 58 -0.98 9.05 -8.50
CA GLY A 58 -0.91 8.47 -9.83
C GLY A 58 0.22 7.46 -10.05
N ARG A 59 0.94 7.05 -8.97
CA ARG A 59 2.05 6.11 -9.14
C ARG A 59 1.58 4.74 -9.62
N GLU A 60 2.12 4.32 -10.75
CA GLU A 60 2.09 2.94 -11.21
C GLU A 60 3.26 2.12 -10.60
N ILE A 61 3.23 0.82 -10.80
CA ILE A 61 4.36 -0.07 -10.48
C ILE A 61 5.57 0.38 -11.33
N PRO A 62 6.71 0.73 -10.70
CA PRO A 62 7.86 1.26 -11.41
C PRO A 62 8.44 0.27 -12.41
N ARG A 63 8.81 0.78 -13.59
CA ARG A 63 9.54 0.03 -14.62
C ARG A 63 11.06 0.17 -14.49
N ASN A 64 11.52 1.11 -13.67
CA ASN A 64 12.94 1.43 -13.49
C ASN A 64 13.32 1.35 -12.00
N PRO A 65 14.62 1.16 -11.66
CA PRO A 65 15.11 1.03 -10.28
C PRO A 65 15.07 2.34 -9.47
N TYR A 66 14.18 3.28 -9.80
CA TYR A 66 13.99 4.54 -9.06
C TYR A 66 13.83 4.33 -7.56
N THR A 67 13.19 3.23 -7.18
CA THR A 67 12.92 2.85 -5.79
C THR A 67 14.21 2.52 -5.03
N PHE A 68 15.25 2.07 -5.74
CA PHE A 68 16.56 1.85 -5.14
C PHE A 68 17.14 3.13 -4.52
N ARG A 69 16.90 4.27 -5.17
CA ARG A 69 17.31 5.57 -4.65
C ARG A 69 16.60 5.92 -3.34
N LEU A 70 15.30 5.66 -3.26
CA LEU A 70 14.53 5.86 -2.02
C LEU A 70 15.03 4.97 -0.88
N LEU A 71 15.38 3.72 -1.17
CA LEU A 71 15.96 2.83 -0.17
C LEU A 71 17.28 3.36 0.37
N ILE A 72 18.14 3.88 -0.50
CA ILE A 72 19.43 4.48 -0.08
C ILE A 72 19.20 5.75 0.75
N GLU A 73 18.29 6.62 0.30
CA GLU A 73 17.98 7.89 0.99
C GLU A 73 17.41 7.68 2.39
N HIS A 74 16.69 6.59 2.62
CA HIS A 74 16.05 6.27 3.89
C HIS A 74 16.72 5.12 4.66
N ALA A 75 17.88 4.66 4.24
CA ALA A 75 18.60 3.59 4.93
C ALA A 75 18.98 3.96 6.38
N PRO A 76 18.99 2.99 7.33
CA PRO A 76 18.54 1.63 7.17
C PRO A 76 17.01 1.51 7.07
N VAL A 77 16.51 0.59 6.24
CA VAL A 77 15.10 0.22 6.14
C VAL A 77 14.97 -1.24 6.57
N ASP A 78 14.20 -1.50 7.61
CA ASP A 78 13.97 -2.86 8.10
C ASP A 78 12.90 -3.56 7.28
N VAL A 79 11.83 -2.82 6.93
CA VAL A 79 10.68 -3.34 6.19
C VAL A 79 10.37 -2.43 4.99
N PHE A 80 10.28 -3.02 3.81
CA PHE A 80 9.74 -2.37 2.62
C PHE A 80 8.32 -2.85 2.38
N LEU A 81 7.35 -1.97 2.66
CA LEU A 81 5.94 -2.22 2.39
C LEU A 81 5.57 -1.59 1.04
N VAL A 82 5.04 -2.39 0.13
CA VAL A 82 4.56 -1.92 -1.18
C VAL A 82 3.07 -2.17 -1.35
N MET A 83 2.33 -1.10 -1.69
CA MET A 83 0.92 -1.14 -2.06
C MET A 83 0.71 -0.34 -3.33
N LEU A 84 0.72 -1.02 -4.47
CA LEU A 84 0.59 -0.47 -5.82
C LEU A 84 -0.23 -1.42 -6.70
N GLY A 85 -0.66 -0.94 -7.85
CA GLY A 85 -1.38 -1.70 -8.87
C GLY A 85 -2.68 -1.03 -9.30
N THR A 86 -3.33 -0.29 -8.41
CA THR A 86 -4.59 0.43 -8.70
C THR A 86 -4.46 1.29 -9.95
N ASN A 87 -3.40 2.12 -10.05
CA ASN A 87 -3.20 2.98 -11.22
C ASN A 87 -2.89 2.19 -12.50
N ASN A 88 -2.24 1.03 -12.39
CA ASN A 88 -2.02 0.16 -13.55
C ASN A 88 -3.35 -0.33 -14.13
N LEU A 89 -4.29 -0.75 -13.26
CA LEU A 89 -5.63 -1.18 -13.68
C LEU A 89 -6.42 -0.02 -14.27
N LEU A 90 -6.38 1.17 -13.66
CA LEU A 90 -7.03 2.37 -14.17
C LEU A 90 -6.48 2.80 -15.54
N GLN A 91 -5.22 2.49 -15.85
CA GLN A 91 -4.58 2.72 -17.14
C GLN A 91 -4.78 1.56 -18.13
N GLY A 92 -5.65 0.59 -17.80
CA GLY A 92 -6.08 -0.48 -18.69
C GLY A 92 -5.23 -1.76 -18.64
N ALA A 93 -4.31 -1.89 -17.69
CA ALA A 93 -3.64 -3.18 -17.47
C ALA A 93 -4.63 -4.17 -16.82
N SER A 94 -4.49 -5.45 -17.15
CA SER A 94 -5.12 -6.54 -16.40
C SER A 94 -4.41 -6.79 -15.06
N ALA A 95 -5.06 -7.49 -14.15
CA ALA A 95 -4.48 -7.94 -12.88
C ALA A 95 -3.19 -8.72 -13.11
N LYS A 96 -3.19 -9.62 -14.10
CA LYS A 96 -2.00 -10.43 -14.48
C LYS A 96 -0.84 -9.56 -14.96
N GLU A 97 -1.08 -8.59 -15.85
CA GLU A 97 -0.04 -7.68 -16.33
C GLU A 97 0.52 -6.81 -15.21
N ALA A 98 -0.33 -6.36 -14.27
CA ALA A 98 0.11 -5.64 -13.08
C ALA A 98 0.98 -6.53 -12.18
N ALA A 99 0.59 -7.79 -11.97
CA ALA A 99 1.38 -8.75 -11.19
C ALA A 99 2.74 -9.08 -11.83
N ASP A 100 2.79 -9.22 -13.16
CA ASP A 100 4.06 -9.45 -13.88
C ASP A 100 5.02 -8.25 -13.74
N ARG A 101 4.48 -7.01 -13.78
CA ARG A 101 5.27 -5.80 -13.50
C ARG A 101 5.75 -5.75 -12.05
N MET A 102 4.88 -6.13 -11.10
CA MET A 102 5.24 -6.21 -9.68
C MET A 102 6.32 -7.26 -9.43
N GLU A 103 6.27 -8.40 -10.10
CA GLU A 103 7.31 -9.41 -10.02
C GLU A 103 8.67 -8.86 -10.46
N ALA A 104 8.72 -8.23 -11.62
CA ALA A 104 9.95 -7.62 -12.13
C ALA A 104 10.50 -6.55 -11.19
N PHE A 105 9.61 -5.72 -10.63
CA PHE A 105 9.96 -4.70 -9.64
C PHE A 105 10.51 -5.30 -8.36
N LEU A 106 9.82 -6.28 -7.76
CA LEU A 106 10.24 -6.91 -6.51
C LEU A 106 11.54 -7.69 -6.64
N ASN A 107 11.75 -8.39 -7.76
CA ASN A 107 13.01 -9.08 -8.02
C ASN A 107 14.23 -8.13 -8.01
N SER A 108 14.05 -6.87 -8.39
CA SER A 108 15.10 -5.86 -8.31
C SER A 108 15.40 -5.39 -6.88
N LEU A 109 14.47 -5.56 -5.95
CA LEU A 109 14.56 -5.11 -4.57
C LEU A 109 15.00 -6.20 -3.59
N LEU A 110 14.65 -7.46 -3.87
CA LEU A 110 14.93 -8.60 -2.98
C LEU A 110 16.39 -8.65 -2.47
N PRO A 111 17.42 -8.36 -3.27
CA PRO A 111 18.81 -8.38 -2.79
C PRO A 111 19.15 -7.26 -1.80
N HIS A 112 18.28 -6.26 -1.66
CA HIS A 112 18.55 -5.00 -0.94
C HIS A 112 17.62 -4.76 0.26
N CYS A 113 16.60 -5.59 0.44
CA CYS A 113 15.61 -5.47 1.52
C CYS A 113 15.66 -6.70 2.42
N GLN A 114 15.66 -6.46 3.74
CA GLN A 114 15.59 -7.56 4.71
C GLN A 114 14.20 -8.22 4.70
N GLN A 115 13.16 -7.40 4.66
CA GLN A 115 11.79 -7.86 4.62
C GLN A 115 10.98 -7.03 3.62
N ILE A 116 10.20 -7.72 2.78
CA ILE A 116 9.24 -7.11 1.86
C ILE A 116 7.83 -7.55 2.25
N LEU A 117 6.93 -6.57 2.37
CA LEU A 117 5.50 -6.77 2.51
C LEU A 117 4.80 -6.36 1.21
N LEU A 118 4.20 -7.31 0.53
CA LEU A 118 3.33 -7.03 -0.61
C LEU A 118 1.90 -6.92 -0.13
N VAL A 119 1.37 -5.70 -0.13
CA VAL A 119 -0.01 -5.41 0.26
C VAL A 119 -0.87 -5.28 -0.98
N ALA A 120 -1.89 -6.13 -1.12
CA ALA A 120 -2.89 -5.93 -2.17
C ALA A 120 -3.66 -4.64 -1.89
N PRO A 121 -3.80 -3.71 -2.86
CA PRO A 121 -4.71 -2.58 -2.69
C PRO A 121 -6.14 -3.07 -2.40
N PRO A 122 -6.91 -2.39 -1.52
CA PRO A 122 -8.32 -2.69 -1.34
C PRO A 122 -9.08 -2.66 -2.66
N PRO A 123 -10.06 -3.57 -2.86
CA PRO A 123 -10.83 -3.61 -4.09
C PRO A 123 -11.51 -2.27 -4.38
N MET A 124 -11.42 -1.82 -5.63
CA MET A 124 -12.16 -0.67 -6.11
C MET A 124 -13.68 -0.90 -6.02
N LYS A 125 -14.44 0.17 -5.94
CA LYS A 125 -15.92 0.16 -5.98
C LYS A 125 -16.40 1.00 -7.16
N ARG A 126 -17.63 0.77 -7.62
CA ARG A 126 -18.25 1.64 -8.62
C ARG A 126 -18.24 3.09 -8.11
N GLY A 127 -17.77 4.00 -8.94
CA GLY A 127 -17.62 5.41 -8.61
C GLY A 127 -17.22 6.24 -9.82
N ALA A 128 -16.91 7.51 -9.61
CA ALA A 128 -16.61 8.43 -10.72
C ALA A 128 -15.40 8.00 -11.56
N TRP A 129 -14.41 7.34 -10.95
CA TRP A 129 -13.23 6.83 -11.66
C TRP A 129 -13.30 5.36 -12.01
N VAL A 130 -14.31 4.66 -11.52
CA VAL A 130 -14.54 3.22 -11.74
C VAL A 130 -15.90 3.01 -12.43
N PRO A 131 -15.99 3.31 -13.73
CA PRO A 131 -17.26 3.30 -14.45
C PRO A 131 -17.77 1.90 -14.79
N THR A 132 -16.98 0.83 -14.59
CA THR A 132 -17.34 -0.53 -15.01
C THR A 132 -17.10 -1.56 -13.89
N ASP A 133 -17.90 -2.62 -13.89
CA ASP A 133 -17.70 -3.77 -13.00
C ASP A 133 -16.45 -4.58 -13.36
N VAL A 134 -15.95 -4.43 -14.59
CA VAL A 134 -14.69 -5.05 -15.02
C VAL A 134 -13.52 -4.53 -14.19
N LEU A 135 -13.43 -3.21 -13.97
CA LEU A 135 -12.37 -2.64 -13.12
C LEU A 135 -12.47 -3.11 -11.67
N VAL A 136 -13.70 -3.25 -11.15
CA VAL A 136 -13.92 -3.82 -9.82
C VAL A 136 -13.41 -5.26 -9.76
N ALA A 137 -13.79 -6.09 -10.75
CA ALA A 137 -13.35 -7.48 -10.83
C ALA A 137 -11.81 -7.60 -10.95
N GLU A 138 -11.17 -6.79 -11.81
CA GLU A 138 -9.72 -6.76 -11.96
C GLU A 138 -9.01 -6.39 -10.65
N SER A 139 -9.58 -5.47 -9.85
CA SER A 139 -8.99 -5.12 -8.55
C SER A 139 -9.06 -6.27 -7.52
N ILE A 140 -10.09 -7.10 -7.60
CA ILE A 140 -10.21 -8.31 -6.78
C ILE A 140 -9.21 -9.38 -7.26
N HIS A 141 -9.13 -9.60 -8.57
CA HIS A 141 -8.16 -10.55 -9.18
C HIS A 141 -6.72 -10.16 -8.90
N LEU A 142 -6.41 -8.86 -8.80
CA LEU A 142 -5.05 -8.41 -8.48
C LEU A 142 -4.57 -8.97 -7.13
N ALA A 143 -5.43 -9.05 -6.13
CA ALA A 143 -5.07 -9.64 -4.85
C ALA A 143 -4.79 -11.15 -4.95
N GLU A 144 -5.47 -11.85 -5.85
CA GLU A 144 -5.22 -13.28 -6.11
C GLU A 144 -3.86 -13.49 -6.80
N GLU A 145 -3.56 -12.68 -7.82
CA GLU A 145 -2.28 -12.70 -8.51
C GLU A 145 -1.13 -12.33 -7.55
N TYR A 146 -1.32 -11.34 -6.67
CA TYR A 146 -0.32 -10.93 -5.69
C TYR A 146 -0.08 -12.00 -4.62
N LYS A 147 -1.11 -12.74 -4.22
CA LYS A 147 -0.94 -13.88 -3.32
C LYS A 147 -0.03 -14.94 -3.94
N LEU A 148 -0.30 -15.34 -5.20
CA LEU A 148 0.53 -16.30 -5.93
C LEU A 148 1.97 -15.80 -6.11
N LEU A 149 2.12 -14.51 -6.41
CA LEU A 149 3.42 -13.87 -6.54
C LEU A 149 4.21 -13.90 -5.23
N ALA A 150 3.57 -13.56 -4.12
CA ALA A 150 4.21 -13.56 -2.81
C ALA A 150 4.65 -14.97 -2.38
N GLU A 151 3.83 -15.98 -2.65
CA GLU A 151 4.19 -17.40 -2.45
C GLU A 151 5.42 -17.79 -3.28
N LYS A 152 5.46 -17.42 -4.55
CA LYS A 152 6.59 -17.65 -5.48
C LYS A 152 7.87 -16.99 -4.97
N LEU A 153 7.79 -15.74 -4.52
CA LEU A 153 8.95 -14.96 -4.06
C LEU A 153 9.29 -15.20 -2.58
N LYS A 154 8.46 -15.94 -1.86
CA LYS A 154 8.59 -16.22 -0.40
C LYS A 154 8.66 -14.93 0.42
N ILE A 155 7.83 -13.97 0.10
CA ILE A 155 7.65 -12.71 0.82
C ILE A 155 6.31 -12.67 1.55
N THR A 156 6.16 -11.77 2.50
CA THR A 156 4.90 -11.61 3.23
C THR A 156 3.84 -10.96 2.34
N PHE A 157 2.65 -11.58 2.31
CA PHE A 157 1.47 -11.05 1.62
C PHE A 157 0.44 -10.56 2.63
N VAL A 158 -0.19 -9.41 2.33
CA VAL A 158 -1.28 -8.84 3.12
C VAL A 158 -2.51 -8.70 2.23
N ASP A 159 -3.57 -9.43 2.57
CA ASP A 159 -4.85 -9.44 1.84
C ASP A 159 -5.84 -8.45 2.46
N THR A 160 -6.10 -7.36 1.76
CA THR A 160 -7.00 -6.30 2.24
C THR A 160 -8.45 -6.48 1.81
N ARG A 161 -8.78 -7.50 1.01
CA ARG A 161 -10.11 -7.66 0.39
C ARG A 161 -11.27 -7.69 1.39
N HIS A 162 -11.02 -8.15 2.60
CA HIS A 162 -12.04 -8.30 3.66
C HIS A 162 -12.00 -7.20 4.72
N TRP A 163 -11.21 -6.15 4.52
CA TRP A 163 -11.07 -5.09 5.51
C TRP A 163 -12.18 -4.03 5.48
N ASN A 164 -13.09 -4.11 4.50
CA ASN A 164 -14.22 -3.20 4.35
C ASN A 164 -13.82 -1.71 4.32
N ILE A 165 -12.72 -1.42 3.61
CA ILE A 165 -12.20 -0.05 3.51
C ILE A 165 -13.25 0.86 2.87
N GLU A 166 -13.56 1.96 3.56
CA GLU A 166 -14.42 2.99 3.01
C GLU A 166 -13.66 3.78 1.94
N LEU A 167 -14.28 3.89 0.76
CA LEU A 167 -13.76 4.67 -0.35
C LEU A 167 -14.62 5.91 -0.58
N THR A 168 -14.00 6.96 -1.13
CA THR A 168 -14.70 8.18 -1.53
C THR A 168 -15.60 7.94 -2.75
N PHE A 169 -16.31 8.99 -3.20
CA PHE A 169 -17.25 8.97 -4.32
C PHE A 169 -16.63 8.50 -5.65
N ASP A 170 -15.32 8.56 -5.78
CA ASP A 170 -14.62 8.15 -7.00
C ASP A 170 -14.44 6.63 -7.12
N GLY A 171 -14.61 5.88 -6.02
CA GLY A 171 -14.49 4.43 -5.97
C GLY A 171 -13.06 3.89 -5.86
N VAL A 172 -12.07 4.77 -5.64
CA VAL A 172 -10.63 4.46 -5.63
C VAL A 172 -9.95 4.92 -4.34
N HIS A 173 -10.14 6.20 -3.99
CA HIS A 173 -9.42 6.80 -2.87
C HIS A 173 -10.08 6.48 -1.54
N PHE A 174 -9.24 6.25 -0.53
CA PHE A 174 -9.72 6.03 0.83
C PHE A 174 -10.45 7.27 1.34
N ALA A 175 -11.60 7.06 1.96
CA ALA A 175 -12.19 8.06 2.83
C ALA A 175 -11.37 8.19 4.12
N GLU A 176 -11.61 9.21 4.92
CA GLU A 176 -10.95 9.40 6.20
C GLU A 176 -11.06 8.15 7.09
N GLU A 177 -12.29 7.64 7.27
CA GLU A 177 -12.54 6.39 8.01
C GLU A 177 -11.87 5.17 7.36
N GLY A 178 -11.74 5.17 6.02
CA GLY A 178 -11.00 4.15 5.29
C GLY A 178 -9.52 4.10 5.67
N HIS A 179 -8.89 5.25 5.88
CA HIS A 179 -7.50 5.34 6.36
C HIS A 179 -7.37 4.79 7.79
N HIS A 180 -8.28 5.13 8.68
CA HIS A 180 -8.30 4.62 10.07
C HIS A 180 -8.48 3.11 10.09
N THR A 181 -9.48 2.60 9.35
CA THR A 181 -9.73 1.16 9.22
C THR A 181 -8.53 0.42 8.64
N PHE A 182 -7.87 0.99 7.63
CA PHE A 182 -6.69 0.39 7.02
C PHE A 182 -5.52 0.29 8.01
N ALA A 183 -5.21 1.39 8.71
CA ALA A 183 -4.13 1.42 9.71
C ALA A 183 -4.34 0.38 10.82
N GLU A 184 -5.56 0.29 11.35
CA GLU A 184 -5.89 -0.64 12.44
C GLU A 184 -5.82 -2.11 11.99
N ASN A 185 -6.32 -2.45 10.78
CA ASN A 185 -6.22 -3.80 10.26
C ASN A 185 -4.77 -4.18 9.94
N LEU A 186 -4.00 -3.27 9.33
CA LEU A 186 -2.60 -3.51 9.03
C LEU A 186 -1.78 -3.74 10.32
N ARG A 187 -2.03 -2.94 11.36
CA ARG A 187 -1.41 -3.11 12.68
C ARG A 187 -1.68 -4.50 13.27
N LYS A 188 -2.93 -4.97 13.19
CA LYS A 188 -3.32 -6.31 13.67
C LYS A 188 -2.68 -7.43 12.86
N GLU A 189 -2.69 -7.31 11.53
CA GLU A 189 -2.13 -8.31 10.61
C GLU A 189 -0.63 -8.50 10.83
N LEU A 190 0.08 -7.42 11.07
CA LEU A 190 1.53 -7.45 11.30
C LEU A 190 1.92 -7.72 12.77
N CYS A 191 0.94 -7.89 13.67
CA CYS A 191 1.18 -8.01 15.11
C CYS A 191 2.04 -6.87 15.69
N LEU A 192 1.86 -5.65 15.17
CA LEU A 192 2.60 -4.44 15.55
C LEU A 192 1.97 -3.72 16.75
#